data_2d98fd105817e7eaa5b7e3008ed54a0c
#
_entry.id   2d98fd105817e7eaa5b7e3008ed54a0c
#
_cell.length_a   1.000
_cell.length_b   1.000
_cell.length_c   1.000
_cell.angle_alpha   90.00
_cell.angle_beta   90.00
_cell.angle_gamma   90.00
#
_symmetry.space_group_name_H-M   'P 1'
#
loop_
_entity.id
_entity.type
_entity.pdbx_description
1 polymer ?
#
loop_
_entity_poly.entity_id
_entity_poly.type
_entity_poly.pdbx_seq_one_letter_code
_entity_poly.pdbx_strand_id
1 'polypeptide(L)'
;MLKKLTRINWVQSIIAYKIYFIIICIEKLSSWKTINREIVVNVTKEKKPLIILMWHNQIVGVPYSWRLEKKVYNIVTDHPDGKLSNKIQKKFGFVSLERSSKKPTNILRKLIEIGKSNDCIFITPDAPHGPANQINSNIYSLV
;
A
#
# COMPACT_ATOMS: atom_id res chain seq x y z
N MET A 1 -16.65 10.99 21.66
CA MET A 1 -16.29 9.76 22.38
C MET A 1 -15.77 8.68 21.43
N LEU A 2 -16.44 8.35 20.33
CA LEU A 2 -16.03 7.38 19.31
C LEU A 2 -14.62 7.60 18.75
N LYS A 3 -14.24 8.85 18.38
CA LYS A 3 -12.90 9.19 17.85
C LYS A 3 -11.74 8.88 18.83
N LYS A 4 -11.98 8.85 20.14
CA LYS A 4 -10.95 8.43 21.12
C LYS A 4 -10.81 6.91 21.18
N LEU A 5 -11.92 6.17 21.08
CA LEU A 5 -11.93 4.71 21.09
C LEU A 5 -11.21 4.12 19.87
N THR A 6 -11.41 4.69 18.66
CA THR A 6 -10.74 4.23 17.44
C THR A 6 -9.23 4.49 17.41
N ARG A 7 -8.68 5.22 18.38
CA ARG A 7 -7.24 5.44 18.53
C ARG A 7 -6.55 4.42 19.44
N ILE A 8 -7.33 3.62 20.16
CA ILE A 8 -6.80 2.59 21.06
C ILE A 8 -6.27 1.42 20.24
N ASN A 9 -5.06 0.98 20.52
CA ASN A 9 -4.33 0.02 19.71
C ASN A 9 -5.06 -1.34 19.52
N TRP A 10 -5.65 -1.88 20.57
CA TRP A 10 -6.40 -3.16 20.49
C TRP A 10 -7.71 -3.00 19.71
N VAL A 11 -8.42 -1.85 19.87
CA VAL A 11 -9.62 -1.52 19.09
C VAL A 11 -9.30 -1.45 17.60
N GLN A 12 -8.20 -0.77 17.23
CA GLN A 12 -7.74 -0.74 15.85
C GLN A 12 -7.41 -2.13 15.31
N SER A 13 -6.90 -3.02 16.15
CA SER A 13 -6.61 -4.40 15.72
C SER A 13 -7.89 -5.17 15.40
N ILE A 14 -8.94 -5.00 16.22
CA ILE A 14 -10.25 -5.62 15.94
C ILE A 14 -10.86 -5.04 14.66
N ILE A 15 -10.83 -3.72 14.50
CA ILE A 15 -11.32 -3.05 13.28
C ILE A 15 -10.56 -3.56 12.05
N ALA A 16 -9.24 -3.63 12.13
CA ALA A 16 -8.41 -4.13 11.05
C ALA A 16 -8.74 -5.58 10.67
N TYR A 17 -9.05 -6.43 11.66
CA TYR A 17 -9.51 -7.80 11.41
C TYR A 17 -10.85 -7.85 10.68
N LYS A 18 -11.82 -7.04 11.13
CA LYS A 18 -13.14 -6.96 10.50
C LYS A 18 -13.02 -6.48 9.04
N ILE A 19 -12.24 -5.43 8.80
CA ILE A 19 -12.02 -4.91 7.45
C ILE A 19 -11.33 -5.95 6.58
N TYR A 20 -10.27 -6.58 7.08
CA TYR A 20 -9.59 -7.67 6.38
C TYR A 20 -10.56 -8.79 5.98
N PHE A 21 -11.41 -9.24 6.92
CA PHE A 21 -12.40 -10.28 6.66
C PHE A 21 -13.40 -9.87 5.58
N ILE A 22 -13.93 -8.64 5.65
CA ILE A 22 -14.85 -8.09 4.64
C ILE A 22 -14.18 -8.09 3.26
N ILE A 23 -12.92 -7.66 3.18
CA ILE A 23 -12.16 -7.64 1.92
C ILE A 23 -12.03 -9.07 1.38
N ILE A 24 -11.68 -10.06 2.20
CA ILE A 24 -11.61 -11.47 1.77
C ILE A 24 -12.97 -11.99 1.29
N CYS A 25 -14.06 -11.62 1.96
CA CYS A 25 -15.41 -12.00 1.52
C CYS A 25 -15.73 -11.39 0.14
N ILE A 26 -15.43 -10.11 -0.07
CA ILE A 26 -15.61 -9.45 -1.36
C ILE A 26 -14.79 -10.18 -2.44
N GLU A 27 -13.55 -10.54 -2.15
CA GLU A 27 -12.71 -11.29 -3.08
C GLU A 27 -13.36 -12.60 -3.50
N LYS A 28 -13.77 -13.40 -2.53
CA LYS A 28 -14.32 -14.74 -2.78
C LYS A 28 -15.68 -14.72 -3.46
N LEU A 29 -16.49 -13.69 -3.20
CA LEU A 29 -17.84 -13.56 -3.76
C LEU A 29 -17.87 -12.81 -5.11
N SER A 30 -16.75 -12.23 -5.52
CA SER A 30 -16.63 -11.47 -6.78
C SER A 30 -15.93 -12.27 -7.86
N SER A 31 -16.38 -12.12 -9.10
CA SER A 31 -15.67 -12.67 -10.27
C SER A 31 -14.59 -11.68 -10.72
N TRP A 32 -13.34 -12.12 -10.72
CA TRP A 32 -12.19 -11.28 -11.09
C TRP A 32 -11.64 -11.68 -12.45
N LYS A 33 -11.51 -10.71 -13.34
CA LYS A 33 -10.81 -10.90 -14.62
C LYS A 33 -9.54 -10.04 -14.61
N THR A 34 -8.38 -10.69 -14.72
CA THR A 34 -7.10 -9.98 -14.84
C THR A 34 -6.76 -9.85 -16.33
N ILE A 35 -6.51 -8.62 -16.75
CA ILE A 35 -6.11 -8.29 -18.13
C ILE A 35 -4.63 -7.94 -18.11
N ASN A 36 -3.88 -8.39 -19.14
CA ASN A 36 -2.45 -8.11 -19.32
C ASN A 36 -1.56 -8.53 -18.14
N ARG A 37 -1.92 -9.59 -17.42
CA ARG A 37 -1.13 -10.12 -16.30
C ARG A 37 0.29 -10.48 -16.69
N GLU A 38 0.49 -10.94 -17.93
CA GLU A 38 1.78 -11.33 -18.49
C GLU A 38 2.81 -10.18 -18.47
N ILE A 39 2.38 -8.92 -18.64
CA ILE A 39 3.27 -7.75 -18.58
C ILE A 39 3.91 -7.67 -17.19
N VAL A 40 3.10 -7.75 -16.13
CA VAL A 40 3.59 -7.67 -14.75
C VAL A 40 4.47 -8.87 -14.42
N VAL A 41 4.07 -10.07 -14.83
CA VAL A 41 4.86 -11.30 -14.62
C VAL A 41 6.22 -11.20 -15.31
N ASN A 42 6.29 -10.69 -16.52
CA ASN A 42 7.55 -10.55 -17.26
C ASN A 42 8.48 -9.53 -16.59
N VAL A 43 7.97 -8.36 -16.23
CA VAL A 43 8.76 -7.34 -15.51
C VAL A 43 9.28 -7.89 -14.17
N THR A 44 8.48 -8.70 -13.47
CA THR A 44 8.92 -9.28 -12.19
C THR A 44 9.99 -10.36 -12.35
N LYS A 45 10.00 -11.11 -13.46
CA LYS A 45 11.05 -12.10 -13.80
C LYS A 45 12.41 -11.45 -14.06
N GLU A 46 12.43 -10.21 -14.54
CA GLU A 46 13.67 -9.48 -14.85
C GLU A 46 14.50 -9.10 -13.63
N LYS A 47 14.07 -9.45 -12.41
CA LYS A 47 14.75 -9.12 -11.15
C LYS A 47 15.04 -7.62 -10.97
N LYS A 48 14.21 -6.77 -11.56
CA LYS A 48 14.25 -5.31 -11.42
C LYS A 48 13.28 -4.83 -10.35
N PRO A 49 13.56 -3.70 -9.69
CA PRO A 49 12.59 -3.06 -8.81
C PRO A 49 11.36 -2.63 -9.61
N LEU A 50 10.21 -2.63 -8.96
CA LEU A 50 8.96 -2.22 -9.59
C LEU A 50 8.26 -1.17 -8.73
N ILE A 51 7.90 -0.04 -9.33
CA ILE A 51 7.04 0.96 -8.71
C ILE A 51 5.62 0.76 -9.22
N ILE A 52 4.71 0.47 -8.30
CA ILE A 52 3.30 0.26 -8.61
C ILE A 52 2.54 1.52 -8.22
N LEU A 53 1.91 2.15 -9.18
CA LEU A 53 1.05 3.30 -8.95
C LEU A 53 -0.42 2.86 -9.02
N MET A 54 -1.20 3.25 -8.03
CA MET A 54 -2.64 3.01 -8.00
C MET A 54 -3.36 4.20 -7.37
N TRP A 55 -4.52 4.51 -7.89
CA TRP A 55 -5.36 5.56 -7.31
C TRP A 55 -5.85 5.19 -5.92
N HIS A 56 -5.92 6.16 -5.01
CA HIS A 56 -6.28 5.92 -3.61
C HIS A 56 -7.67 5.29 -3.45
N ASN A 57 -8.61 5.64 -4.31
CA ASN A 57 -9.97 5.08 -4.30
C ASN A 57 -10.03 3.60 -4.74
N GLN A 58 -8.95 3.05 -5.32
CA GLN A 58 -8.87 1.66 -5.79
C GLN A 58 -8.06 0.75 -4.87
N ILE A 59 -7.56 1.27 -3.76
CA ILE A 59 -6.62 0.59 -2.86
C ILE A 59 -7.18 -0.74 -2.31
N VAL A 60 -8.49 -0.89 -2.22
CA VAL A 60 -9.16 -2.12 -1.75
C VAL A 60 -8.93 -3.30 -2.70
N GLY A 61 -8.73 -3.03 -4.00
CA GLY A 61 -8.48 -4.06 -5.02
C GLY A 61 -7.03 -4.57 -5.06
N VAL A 62 -6.09 -3.90 -4.38
CA VAL A 62 -4.65 -4.23 -4.42
C VAL A 62 -4.34 -5.64 -3.96
N PRO A 63 -4.89 -6.16 -2.84
CA PRO A 63 -4.59 -7.50 -2.37
C PRO A 63 -4.94 -8.60 -3.36
N TYR A 64 -5.88 -8.33 -4.27
CA TYR A 64 -6.35 -9.30 -5.28
C TYR A 64 -5.54 -9.26 -6.56
N SER A 65 -5.16 -8.06 -6.98
CA SER A 65 -4.36 -7.85 -8.19
C SER A 65 -2.90 -8.25 -7.97
N TRP A 66 -2.42 -8.20 -6.72
CA TRP A 66 -1.03 -8.47 -6.39
C TRP A 66 -0.82 -9.84 -5.76
N ARG A 67 -0.57 -10.86 -6.58
CA ARG A 67 -0.23 -12.23 -6.17
C ARG A 67 1.16 -12.63 -6.69
N LEU A 68 2.13 -11.75 -6.53
CA LEU A 68 3.51 -12.00 -6.93
C LEU A 68 4.38 -12.30 -5.71
N GLU A 69 5.42 -13.08 -5.90
CA GLU A 69 6.32 -13.54 -4.83
C GLU A 69 7.23 -12.43 -4.27
N LYS A 70 7.18 -11.23 -4.85
CA LYS A 70 7.96 -10.08 -4.40
C LYS A 70 7.35 -9.41 -3.19
N LYS A 71 8.21 -8.92 -2.28
CA LYS A 71 7.76 -8.06 -1.19
C LYS A 71 7.27 -6.73 -1.75
N VAL A 72 6.16 -6.27 -1.22
CA VAL A 72 5.57 -4.98 -1.58
C VAL A 72 5.68 -4.04 -0.40
N TYR A 73 6.39 -2.96 -0.59
CA TYR A 73 6.54 -1.89 0.39
C TYR A 73 5.57 -0.76 0.10
N ASN A 74 4.91 -0.27 1.11
CA ASN A 74 4.01 0.88 1.02
C ASN A 74 4.36 1.93 2.06
N ILE A 75 4.05 3.20 1.77
CA ILE A 75 4.29 4.31 2.68
C ILE A 75 3.02 4.58 3.49
N VAL A 76 3.15 4.59 4.80
CA VAL A 76 2.06 4.93 5.72
C VAL A 76 2.47 6.09 6.63
N THR A 77 1.50 6.91 7.02
CA THR A 77 1.72 7.99 7.97
C THR A 77 1.68 7.49 9.41
N ASP A 78 2.33 8.20 10.34
CA ASP A 78 2.28 7.94 11.78
C ASP A 78 0.97 8.38 12.45
N HIS A 79 0.04 8.97 11.67
CA HIS A 79 -1.30 9.32 12.11
C HIS A 79 -2.14 8.07 12.46
N PRO A 80 -3.13 8.14 13.38
CA PRO A 80 -3.98 7.00 13.74
C PRO A 80 -4.61 6.25 12.56
N ASP A 81 -5.03 6.96 11.52
CA ASP A 81 -5.61 6.35 10.31
C ASP A 81 -4.55 5.57 9.51
N GLY A 82 -3.32 6.12 9.43
CA GLY A 82 -2.18 5.43 8.84
C GLY A 82 -1.81 4.17 9.62
N LYS A 83 -1.89 4.18 10.94
CA LYS A 83 -1.67 3.00 11.79
C LYS A 83 -2.72 1.93 11.57
N LEU A 84 -4.00 2.30 11.42
CA LEU A 84 -5.07 1.37 11.08
C LEU A 84 -4.84 0.76 9.69
N SER A 85 -4.55 1.59 8.70
CA SER A 85 -4.21 1.14 7.33
C SER A 85 -3.03 0.16 7.35
N ASN A 86 -1.96 0.48 8.10
CA ASN A 86 -0.81 -0.41 8.29
C ASN A 86 -1.22 -1.79 8.82
N LYS A 87 -2.09 -1.83 9.84
CA LYS A 87 -2.56 -3.09 10.40
C LYS A 87 -3.34 -3.95 9.40
N ILE A 88 -4.15 -3.32 8.55
CA ILE A 88 -4.89 -4.00 7.50
C ILE A 88 -3.93 -4.54 6.44
N GLN A 89 -3.04 -3.70 5.95
CA GLN A 89 -2.11 -4.03 4.87
C GLN A 89 -1.12 -5.14 5.27
N LYS A 90 -0.64 -5.14 6.51
CA LYS A 90 0.20 -6.23 7.04
C LYS A 90 -0.48 -7.60 6.99
N LYS A 91 -1.81 -7.67 7.10
CA LYS A 91 -2.55 -8.94 6.98
C LYS A 91 -2.57 -9.48 5.55
N PHE A 92 -2.36 -8.62 4.57
CA PHE A 92 -2.18 -8.97 3.16
C PHE A 92 -0.71 -9.16 2.76
N GLY A 93 0.22 -9.14 3.71
CA GLY A 93 1.64 -9.37 3.45
C GLY A 93 2.43 -8.13 3.02
N PHE A 94 1.85 -6.94 3.08
CA PHE A 94 2.58 -5.71 2.77
C PHE A 94 3.55 -5.31 3.88
N VAL A 95 4.69 -4.77 3.50
CA VAL A 95 5.69 -4.21 4.40
C VAL A 95 5.51 -2.69 4.44
N SER A 96 5.07 -2.15 5.57
CA SER A 96 4.80 -0.72 5.68
C SER A 96 6.02 0.05 6.13
N LEU A 97 6.33 1.12 5.41
CA LEU A 97 7.33 2.12 5.75
C LEU A 97 6.63 3.30 6.43
N GLU A 98 6.85 3.47 7.71
CA GLU A 98 6.25 4.57 8.46
C GLU A 98 6.97 5.89 8.13
N ARG A 99 6.22 6.84 7.58
CA ARG A 99 6.68 8.20 7.37
C ARG A 99 6.43 9.02 8.64
N SER A 100 7.50 9.33 9.34
CA SER A 100 7.44 10.31 10.42
C SER A 100 7.46 11.73 9.86
N SER A 101 6.56 12.57 10.31
CA SER A 101 6.57 14.01 10.02
C SER A 101 7.83 14.71 10.51
N LYS A 102 8.51 14.13 11.52
CA LYS A 102 9.73 14.68 12.13
C LYS A 102 11.03 14.35 11.38
N LYS A 103 11.07 13.30 10.57
CA LYS A 103 12.27 12.85 9.85
C LYS A 103 11.93 12.34 8.44
N PRO A 104 11.58 13.21 7.49
CA PRO A 104 11.16 12.79 6.15
C PRO A 104 12.28 12.15 5.33
N THR A 105 13.56 12.49 5.58
CA THR A 105 14.73 11.98 4.87
C THR A 105 14.96 10.48 5.04
N ASN A 106 14.51 9.88 6.14
CA ASN A 106 14.70 8.44 6.40
C ASN A 106 13.90 7.56 5.42
N ILE A 107 12.77 8.05 4.92
CA ILE A 107 11.96 7.32 3.93
C ILE A 107 12.65 7.29 2.58
N LEU A 108 13.14 8.43 2.11
CA LEU A 108 13.82 8.50 0.81
C LEU A 108 14.99 7.51 0.74
N ARG A 109 15.82 7.46 1.79
CA ARG A 109 16.93 6.49 1.86
C ARG A 109 16.44 5.05 1.75
N LYS A 110 15.37 4.68 2.48
CA LYS A 110 14.78 3.35 2.39
C LYS A 110 14.20 3.05 1.01
N LEU A 111 13.57 4.01 0.36
CA LEU A 111 13.05 3.85 -1.00
C LEU A 111 14.19 3.60 -2.00
N ILE A 112 15.31 4.32 -1.87
CA ILE A 112 16.50 4.09 -2.69
C ILE A 112 17.08 2.68 -2.44
N GLU A 113 17.13 2.23 -1.19
CA GLU A 113 17.58 0.87 -0.85
C GLU A 113 16.67 -0.21 -1.46
N ILE A 114 15.35 -0.02 -1.42
CA ILE A 114 14.37 -0.92 -2.05
C ILE A 114 14.50 -0.85 -3.57
N GLY A 115 14.72 0.33 -4.14
CA GLY A 115 14.95 0.51 -5.57
C GLY A 115 16.22 -0.21 -6.10
N LYS A 116 17.14 -0.58 -5.21
CA LYS A 116 18.31 -1.42 -5.53
C LYS A 116 18.05 -2.92 -5.31
N SER A 117 16.93 -3.27 -4.70
CA SER A 117 16.51 -4.65 -4.48
C SER A 117 15.61 -5.14 -5.62
N ASN A 118 15.17 -6.38 -5.52
CA ASN A 118 14.18 -6.96 -6.45
C ASN A 118 12.74 -6.79 -5.95
N ASP A 119 12.50 -5.92 -5.00
CA ASP A 119 11.21 -5.73 -4.35
C ASP A 119 10.37 -4.65 -5.05
N CYS A 120 9.15 -4.46 -4.58
CA CYS A 120 8.19 -3.53 -5.16
C CYS A 120 7.84 -2.41 -4.20
N ILE A 121 7.67 -1.21 -4.72
CA ILE A 121 7.17 -0.05 -3.98
C ILE A 121 5.75 0.25 -4.48
N PHE A 122 4.81 0.34 -3.56
CA PHE A 122 3.43 0.70 -3.85
C PHE A 122 3.17 2.14 -3.42
N ILE A 123 2.66 2.96 -4.34
CA ILE A 123 2.41 4.39 -4.11
C ILE A 123 1.01 4.75 -4.62
N THR A 124 0.29 5.56 -3.83
CA THR A 124 -0.94 6.23 -4.23
C THR A 124 -0.64 7.68 -4.60
N PRO A 125 -0.57 8.00 -5.92
CA PRO A 125 -0.06 9.29 -6.38
C PRO A 125 -0.96 10.48 -6.05
N ASP A 126 -2.24 10.23 -5.80
CA ASP A 126 -3.27 11.23 -5.48
C ASP A 126 -3.57 11.35 -3.97
N ALA A 127 -2.83 10.65 -3.11
CA ALA A 127 -3.03 10.69 -1.67
C ALA A 127 -1.94 11.51 -0.95
N PRO A 128 -2.24 12.03 0.25
CA PRO A 128 -3.54 12.04 0.94
C PRO A 128 -4.41 13.27 0.65
N HIS A 129 -3.92 14.26 -0.09
CA HIS A 129 -4.55 15.58 -0.22
C HIS A 129 -5.21 15.83 -1.59
N GLY A 130 -5.16 14.84 -2.50
CA GLY A 130 -5.74 15.00 -3.83
C GLY A 130 -5.02 16.06 -4.69
N PRO A 131 -5.59 16.48 -5.81
CA PRO A 131 -6.89 16.05 -6.34
C PRO A 131 -6.94 14.58 -6.78
N ALA A 132 -8.12 13.95 -6.67
CA ALA A 132 -8.31 12.55 -7.00
C ALA A 132 -7.97 12.26 -8.47
N ASN A 133 -7.32 11.11 -8.71
CA ASN A 133 -6.91 10.65 -10.04
C ASN A 133 -5.96 11.62 -10.77
N GLN A 134 -5.14 12.36 -10.03
CA GLN A 134 -4.08 13.20 -10.59
C GLN A 134 -2.74 12.86 -9.94
N ILE A 135 -1.69 12.83 -10.76
CA ILE A 135 -0.33 12.55 -10.27
C ILE A 135 0.24 13.83 -9.69
N ASN A 136 0.62 13.79 -8.43
CA ASN A 136 1.32 14.90 -7.78
C ASN A 136 2.76 14.98 -8.33
N SER A 137 3.24 16.20 -8.60
CA SER A 137 4.58 16.45 -9.14
C SER A 137 5.72 15.86 -8.28
N ASN A 138 5.51 15.67 -6.99
CA ASN A 138 6.50 15.07 -6.08
C ASN A 138 6.85 13.60 -6.42
N ILE A 139 6.04 12.92 -7.23
CA ILE A 139 6.33 11.53 -7.64
C ILE A 139 7.44 11.47 -8.68
N TYR A 140 7.58 12.48 -9.52
CA TYR A 140 8.66 12.52 -10.52
C TYR A 140 10.07 12.52 -9.90
N SER A 141 10.21 12.90 -8.64
CA SER A 141 11.48 12.84 -7.92
C SER A 141 11.83 11.45 -7.37
N LEU A 142 10.92 10.47 -7.48
CA LEU A 142 11.12 9.09 -7.01
C LEU A 142 11.45 8.12 -8.15
N VAL A 143 11.34 8.57 -9.39
CA VAL A 143 11.64 7.82 -10.61
C VAL A 143 12.96 8.30 -11.19
#